data_09faa99e44d833fb33373552b1d3882e
#
_entry.id   09faa99e44d833fb33373552b1d3882e
#
_cell.length_a   1.000
_cell.length_b   1.000
_cell.length_c   1.000
_cell.angle_alpha   90.00
_cell.angle_beta   90.00
_cell.angle_gamma   90.00
#
_symmetry.space_group_name_H-M   'P 1'
#
loop_
_entity.id
_entity.type
_entity.pdbx_description
1 polymer ?
#
loop_
_entity_poly.entity_id
_entity_poly.type
_entity_poly.pdbx_seq_one_letter_code
_entity_poly.pdbx_strand_id
1 'polypeptide(L)'
;MRLTFNNDCCDNQENMTKKKLLGYLFTAITAFAAFLIVLAFLVILFDALKGGASRLSWEFLTTAPRKGMTEGGIFPAIYGTLLLVLIMTVVGIPFGTITAIYLSEYSNERSGVARWIRFAVSNLAGVPSIVFGLFGLGFFVQFVGTGMDSVLSPNEPVWGKPSLLWASMTMAVLTLPVVIVSVDEALRNVPREYREASLALGATKWQTIWHVVLPNATGGILTGAILAVSRGTGEVAPLLFTGAAFFLPKLPNSLDDQFMHLGYHLYVLATQSVNVEATLPIQYATTLVLLALTFTLNLAAILVRFQFRRKLIRA
;
A
#
# COMPACT_ATOMS: atom_id res chain seq x y z
N MET A 1 45.59 27.42 -42.89
CA MET A 1 44.18 27.17 -42.46
C MET A 1 43.79 25.69 -42.65
N ARG A 2 44.63 24.72 -42.25
CA ARG A 2 44.37 23.24 -42.44
C ARG A 2 44.79 22.36 -41.26
N LEU A 3 45.08 22.90 -40.09
CA LEU A 3 45.57 22.12 -38.92
C LEU A 3 44.64 22.11 -37.70
N THR A 4 43.54 22.86 -37.70
CA THR A 4 42.60 22.93 -36.56
C THR A 4 41.47 21.89 -36.63
N PHE A 5 41.15 21.31 -37.79
CA PHE A 5 40.01 20.39 -37.97
C PHE A 5 40.25 18.96 -37.46
N ASN A 6 41.51 18.56 -37.23
CA ASN A 6 41.80 17.15 -36.85
C ASN A 6 41.79 16.92 -35.34
N ASN A 7 42.04 17.97 -34.51
CA ASN A 7 42.04 17.83 -33.05
C ASN A 7 40.60 17.75 -32.48
N ASP A 8 39.66 18.49 -33.06
CA ASP A 8 38.25 18.51 -32.57
C ASP A 8 37.56 17.16 -32.80
N CYS A 9 37.94 16.43 -33.83
CA CYS A 9 37.36 15.12 -34.14
C CYS A 9 37.88 14.03 -33.22
N CYS A 10 39.16 14.06 -32.83
CA CYS A 10 39.75 13.13 -31.87
C CYS A 10 39.26 13.40 -30.44
N ASP A 11 39.12 14.66 -30.03
CA ASP A 11 38.60 15.02 -28.72
C ASP A 11 37.12 14.63 -28.56
N ASN A 12 36.34 14.73 -29.63
CA ASN A 12 34.94 14.34 -29.63
C ASN A 12 34.75 12.80 -29.55
N GLN A 13 35.64 12.01 -30.17
CA GLN A 13 35.64 10.57 -30.07
C GLN A 13 36.08 10.07 -28.68
N GLU A 14 37.08 10.70 -28.08
CA GLU A 14 37.56 10.38 -26.74
C GLU A 14 36.49 10.71 -25.67
N ASN A 15 35.82 11.85 -25.79
CA ASN A 15 34.69 12.24 -24.95
C ASN A 15 33.45 11.28 -25.10
N MET A 16 33.19 10.82 -26.30
CA MET A 16 32.14 9.81 -26.54
C MET A 16 32.47 8.46 -25.94
N THR A 17 33.72 8.05 -25.97
CA THR A 17 34.17 6.77 -25.38
C THR A 17 34.15 6.83 -23.85
N LYS A 18 34.60 7.93 -23.25
CA LYS A 18 34.50 8.18 -21.79
C LYS A 18 33.04 8.23 -21.30
N LYS A 19 32.13 8.88 -22.03
CA LYS A 19 30.68 8.88 -21.73
C LYS A 19 30.07 7.48 -21.81
N LYS A 20 30.44 6.68 -22.80
CA LYS A 20 29.97 5.29 -22.92
C LYS A 20 30.52 4.43 -21.79
N LEU A 21 31.81 4.57 -21.45
CA LEU A 21 32.43 3.82 -20.35
C LEU A 21 31.76 4.16 -19.00
N LEU A 22 31.51 5.45 -18.77
CA LEU A 22 30.80 5.93 -17.60
C LEU A 22 29.37 5.38 -17.54
N GLY A 23 28.68 5.34 -18.69
CA GLY A 23 27.35 4.73 -18.81
C GLY A 23 27.35 3.24 -18.44
N TYR A 24 28.32 2.47 -18.95
CA TYR A 24 28.46 1.06 -18.58
C TYR A 24 28.78 0.87 -17.09
N LEU A 25 29.61 1.74 -16.51
CA LEU A 25 29.92 1.71 -15.08
C LEU A 25 28.65 1.91 -14.22
N PHE A 26 27.87 2.95 -14.52
CA PHE A 26 26.60 3.19 -13.80
C PHE A 26 25.59 2.05 -13.98
N THR A 27 25.50 1.50 -15.19
CA THR A 27 24.64 0.33 -15.44
C THR A 27 25.12 -0.89 -14.65
N ALA A 28 26.43 -1.14 -14.58
CA ALA A 28 26.99 -2.23 -13.79
C ALA A 28 26.74 -2.06 -12.29
N ILE A 29 26.91 -0.85 -11.75
CA ILE A 29 26.63 -0.54 -10.34
C ILE A 29 25.15 -0.76 -10.01
N THR A 30 24.23 -0.27 -10.85
CA THR A 30 22.78 -0.49 -10.67
C THR A 30 22.40 -1.96 -10.79
N ALA A 31 22.97 -2.70 -11.73
CA ALA A 31 22.74 -4.12 -11.88
C ALA A 31 23.26 -4.91 -10.66
N PHE A 32 24.45 -4.54 -10.16
CA PHE A 32 25.01 -5.15 -8.95
C PHE A 32 24.16 -4.86 -7.70
N ALA A 33 23.68 -3.62 -7.53
CA ALA A 33 22.79 -3.28 -6.44
C ALA A 33 21.47 -4.07 -6.52
N ALA A 34 20.88 -4.17 -7.71
CA ALA A 34 19.69 -4.99 -7.92
C ALA A 34 19.92 -6.46 -7.59
N PHE A 35 21.08 -7.01 -8.03
CA PHE A 35 21.48 -8.38 -7.71
C PHE A 35 21.60 -8.61 -6.19
N LEU A 36 22.20 -7.68 -5.45
CA LEU A 36 22.32 -7.78 -3.99
C LEU A 36 20.95 -7.79 -3.30
N ILE A 37 20.01 -6.96 -3.75
CA ILE A 37 18.64 -6.93 -3.19
C ILE A 37 17.94 -8.27 -3.44
N VAL A 38 18.02 -8.81 -4.65
CA VAL A 38 17.42 -10.10 -4.99
C VAL A 38 18.07 -11.22 -4.18
N LEU A 39 19.41 -11.21 -4.05
CA LEU A 39 20.13 -12.18 -3.25
C LEU A 39 19.73 -12.15 -1.78
N ALA A 40 19.66 -10.96 -1.18
CA ALA A 40 19.20 -10.79 0.21
C ALA A 40 17.78 -11.33 0.40
N PHE A 41 16.87 -11.01 -0.53
CA PHE A 41 15.51 -11.54 -0.50
C PHE A 41 15.48 -13.08 -0.58
N LEU A 42 16.27 -13.67 -1.48
CA LEU A 42 16.35 -15.13 -1.62
C LEU A 42 16.91 -15.81 -0.38
N VAL A 43 17.90 -15.21 0.28
CA VAL A 43 18.46 -15.71 1.55
C VAL A 43 17.38 -15.73 2.63
N ILE A 44 16.67 -14.60 2.83
CA ILE A 44 15.58 -14.49 3.81
C ILE A 44 14.47 -15.51 3.49
N LEU A 45 14.09 -15.64 2.23
CA LEU A 45 13.07 -16.59 1.79
C LEU A 45 13.50 -18.05 2.06
N PHE A 46 14.78 -18.37 1.77
CA PHE A 46 15.35 -19.69 2.02
C PHE A 46 15.35 -20.04 3.51
N ASP A 47 15.77 -19.11 4.37
CA ASP A 47 15.76 -19.30 5.83
C ASP A 47 14.33 -19.47 6.35
N ALA A 48 13.39 -18.67 5.86
CA ALA A 48 11.99 -18.80 6.23
C ALA A 48 11.41 -20.16 5.78
N LEU A 49 11.74 -20.62 4.58
CA LEU A 49 11.31 -21.95 4.09
C LEU A 49 11.92 -23.08 4.92
N LYS A 50 13.22 -23.03 5.20
CA LYS A 50 13.92 -24.05 5.99
C LYS A 50 13.39 -24.13 7.42
N GLY A 51 13.14 -22.99 8.07
CA GLY A 51 12.66 -22.92 9.45
C GLY A 51 11.16 -23.14 9.60
N GLY A 52 10.35 -22.74 8.60
CA GLY A 52 8.89 -22.69 8.69
C GLY A 52 8.15 -23.84 8.02
N ALA A 53 8.76 -24.53 7.03
CA ALA A 53 8.07 -25.54 6.23
C ALA A 53 7.48 -26.69 7.07
N SER A 54 8.17 -27.09 8.14
CA SER A 54 7.72 -28.16 9.04
C SER A 54 6.44 -27.82 9.83
N ARG A 55 6.16 -26.53 10.01
CA ARG A 55 4.95 -26.04 10.73
C ARG A 55 3.80 -25.66 9.80
N LEU A 56 4.05 -25.56 8.49
CA LEU A 56 3.02 -25.28 7.51
C LEU A 56 2.12 -26.52 7.35
N SER A 57 1.04 -26.56 8.12
CA SER A 57 0.00 -27.58 8.05
C SER A 57 -1.36 -26.92 7.81
N TRP A 58 -2.34 -27.70 7.35
CA TRP A 58 -3.71 -27.20 7.22
C TRP A 58 -4.27 -26.74 8.56
N GLU A 59 -3.93 -27.45 9.63
CA GLU A 59 -4.31 -27.07 10.99
C GLU A 59 -3.75 -25.69 11.37
N PHE A 60 -2.47 -25.42 11.06
CA PHE A 60 -1.85 -24.12 11.31
C PHE A 60 -2.56 -22.95 10.61
N LEU A 61 -3.08 -23.18 9.41
CA LEU A 61 -3.80 -22.16 8.64
C LEU A 61 -5.25 -21.94 9.08
N THR A 62 -5.89 -22.94 9.70
CA THR A 62 -7.34 -22.93 9.96
C THR A 62 -7.71 -22.85 11.43
N THR A 63 -6.76 -23.01 12.36
CA THR A 63 -7.05 -22.95 13.79
C THR A 63 -6.61 -21.60 14.40
N ALA A 64 -7.14 -21.32 15.59
CA ALA A 64 -6.74 -20.17 16.39
C ALA A 64 -5.47 -20.48 17.23
N PRO A 65 -4.68 -19.45 17.58
CA PRO A 65 -3.51 -19.62 18.44
C PRO A 65 -3.93 -20.06 19.85
N ARG A 66 -3.09 -20.92 20.47
CA ARG A 66 -3.29 -21.47 21.81
C ARG A 66 -2.02 -21.34 22.64
N LYS A 67 -2.13 -21.54 23.95
CA LYS A 67 -1.00 -21.57 24.90
C LYS A 67 0.01 -20.44 24.72
N GLY A 68 -0.49 -19.20 24.70
CA GLY A 68 0.40 -18.04 24.54
C GLY A 68 1.14 -18.02 23.19
N MET A 69 0.50 -18.46 22.12
CA MET A 69 1.01 -18.50 20.73
C MET A 69 2.12 -19.55 20.47
N THR A 70 2.39 -20.47 21.39
CA THR A 70 3.35 -21.56 21.18
C THR A 70 2.73 -22.75 20.43
N GLU A 71 1.39 -22.87 20.45
CA GLU A 71 0.62 -23.93 19.79
C GLU A 71 -0.58 -23.34 19.04
N GLY A 72 -1.17 -24.16 18.16
CA GLY A 72 -2.31 -23.77 17.33
C GLY A 72 -1.90 -23.12 16.02
N GLY A 73 -2.80 -22.35 15.45
CA GLY A 73 -2.64 -21.72 14.13
C GLY A 73 -2.74 -20.21 14.16
N ILE A 74 -2.89 -19.63 12.97
CA ILE A 74 -2.87 -18.17 12.75
C ILE A 74 -4.12 -17.67 11.99
N PHE A 75 -5.19 -18.47 11.93
CA PHE A 75 -6.40 -18.14 11.17
C PHE A 75 -7.00 -16.77 11.52
N PRO A 76 -7.16 -16.38 12.82
CA PRO A 76 -7.67 -15.05 13.17
C PRO A 76 -6.81 -13.91 12.62
N ALA A 77 -5.48 -14.10 12.58
CA ALA A 77 -4.57 -13.08 12.04
C ALA A 77 -4.68 -12.98 10.51
N ILE A 78 -4.86 -14.12 9.79
CA ILE A 78 -5.12 -14.11 8.34
C ILE A 78 -6.42 -13.38 8.05
N TYR A 79 -7.49 -13.74 8.74
CA TYR A 79 -8.82 -13.17 8.55
C TYR A 79 -8.85 -11.67 8.86
N GLY A 80 -8.27 -11.25 9.98
CA GLY A 80 -8.21 -9.84 10.36
C GLY A 80 -7.37 -9.00 9.39
N THR A 81 -6.25 -9.56 8.87
CA THR A 81 -5.46 -8.88 7.83
C THR A 81 -6.27 -8.67 6.55
N LEU A 82 -7.02 -9.69 6.11
CA LEU A 82 -7.87 -9.59 4.92
C LEU A 82 -8.97 -8.54 5.08
N LEU A 83 -9.66 -8.53 6.23
CA LEU A 83 -10.69 -7.52 6.53
C LEU A 83 -10.13 -6.12 6.57
N LEU A 84 -9.00 -5.92 7.26
CA LEU A 84 -8.31 -4.63 7.32
C LEU A 84 -8.02 -4.10 5.91
N VAL A 85 -7.37 -4.93 5.07
CA VAL A 85 -6.99 -4.56 3.71
C VAL A 85 -8.22 -4.27 2.85
N LEU A 86 -9.28 -5.05 3.00
CA LEU A 86 -10.54 -4.82 2.27
C LEU A 86 -11.14 -3.46 2.63
N ILE A 87 -11.34 -3.18 3.94
CA ILE A 87 -11.97 -1.95 4.40
C ILE A 87 -11.10 -0.73 4.03
N MET A 88 -9.80 -0.81 4.28
CA MET A 88 -8.84 0.23 3.91
C MET A 88 -8.92 0.55 2.40
N THR A 89 -9.02 -0.48 1.56
CA THR A 89 -9.08 -0.36 0.10
C THR A 89 -10.39 0.28 -0.34
N VAL A 90 -11.52 -0.19 0.20
CA VAL A 90 -12.87 0.35 -0.09
C VAL A 90 -12.99 1.83 0.28
N VAL A 91 -12.29 2.28 1.32
CA VAL A 91 -12.28 3.68 1.73
C VAL A 91 -11.20 4.47 0.99
N GLY A 92 -9.96 4.02 1.02
CA GLY A 92 -8.79 4.76 0.54
C GLY A 92 -8.81 5.03 -0.96
N ILE A 93 -9.22 4.05 -1.78
CA ILE A 93 -9.22 4.20 -3.24
C ILE A 93 -10.24 5.25 -3.71
N PRO A 94 -11.53 5.23 -3.30
CA PRO A 94 -12.48 6.26 -3.71
C PRO A 94 -12.06 7.67 -3.29
N PHE A 95 -11.66 7.85 -2.02
CA PHE A 95 -11.24 9.16 -1.52
C PHE A 95 -9.99 9.67 -2.23
N GLY A 96 -8.98 8.81 -2.44
CA GLY A 96 -7.78 9.14 -3.20
C GLY A 96 -8.09 9.50 -4.65
N THR A 97 -8.97 8.73 -5.31
CA THR A 97 -9.39 8.97 -6.69
C THR A 97 -10.15 10.29 -6.84
N ILE A 98 -11.10 10.58 -5.96
CA ILE A 98 -11.85 11.85 -5.96
C ILE A 98 -10.90 13.04 -5.77
N THR A 99 -9.95 12.93 -4.85
CA THR A 99 -8.94 13.97 -4.60
C THR A 99 -8.06 14.18 -5.84
N ALA A 100 -7.63 13.12 -6.49
CA ALA A 100 -6.81 13.20 -7.71
C ALA A 100 -7.60 13.82 -8.87
N ILE A 101 -8.88 13.45 -9.06
CA ILE A 101 -9.75 14.07 -10.05
C ILE A 101 -9.89 15.57 -9.81
N TYR A 102 -10.11 15.97 -8.55
CA TYR A 102 -10.17 17.40 -8.21
C TYR A 102 -8.87 18.11 -8.59
N LEU A 103 -7.72 17.54 -8.21
CA LEU A 103 -6.40 18.14 -8.46
C LEU A 103 -6.02 18.18 -9.94
N SER A 104 -6.40 17.17 -10.73
CA SER A 104 -6.05 17.06 -12.14
C SER A 104 -7.02 17.84 -13.04
N GLU A 105 -8.33 17.70 -12.80
CA GLU A 105 -9.35 18.16 -13.73
C GLU A 105 -10.03 19.48 -13.33
N TYR A 106 -10.23 19.72 -12.02
CA TYR A 106 -10.97 20.89 -11.55
C TYR A 106 -10.07 22.01 -11.05
N SER A 107 -8.90 21.69 -10.53
CA SER A 107 -8.05 22.72 -9.95
C SER A 107 -7.22 23.44 -11.03
N ASN A 108 -7.11 24.77 -10.89
CA ASN A 108 -6.14 25.50 -11.66
C ASN A 108 -4.76 25.38 -10.96
N GLU A 109 -3.68 25.20 -11.72
CA GLU A 109 -2.32 25.13 -11.17
C GLU A 109 -1.92 26.38 -10.35
N ARG A 110 -2.56 27.52 -10.65
CA ARG A 110 -2.41 28.78 -9.91
C ARG A 110 -3.24 28.86 -8.62
N SER A 111 -4.16 27.90 -8.39
CA SER A 111 -5.00 27.88 -7.18
C SER A 111 -4.15 27.63 -5.94
N GLY A 112 -4.24 28.51 -4.95
CA GLY A 112 -3.59 28.36 -3.65
C GLY A 112 -4.01 27.06 -2.95
N VAL A 113 -5.30 26.70 -3.00
CA VAL A 113 -5.86 25.49 -2.37
C VAL A 113 -5.24 24.23 -3.00
N ALA A 114 -5.19 24.12 -4.32
CA ALA A 114 -4.59 22.98 -4.99
C ALA A 114 -3.11 22.82 -4.66
N ARG A 115 -2.39 23.92 -4.57
CA ARG A 115 -0.97 23.92 -4.16
C ARG A 115 -0.79 23.41 -2.73
N TRP A 116 -1.63 23.86 -1.81
CA TRP A 116 -1.61 23.38 -0.43
C TRP A 116 -1.95 21.87 -0.32
N ILE A 117 -2.94 21.39 -1.08
CA ILE A 117 -3.28 19.95 -1.09
C ILE A 117 -2.11 19.13 -1.64
N ARG A 118 -1.50 19.53 -2.76
CA ARG A 118 -0.31 18.84 -3.32
C ARG A 118 0.86 18.85 -2.34
N PHE A 119 1.10 19.98 -1.69
CA PHE A 119 2.12 20.10 -0.65
C PHE A 119 1.84 19.17 0.53
N ALA A 120 0.60 19.13 1.01
CA ALA A 120 0.18 18.22 2.08
C ALA A 120 0.37 16.76 1.70
N VAL A 121 -0.10 16.34 0.51
CA VAL A 121 0.05 14.97 -0.01
C VAL A 121 1.53 14.57 -0.10
N SER A 122 2.39 15.47 -0.63
CA SER A 122 3.83 15.20 -0.73
C SER A 122 4.51 15.07 0.64
N ASN A 123 4.12 15.90 1.61
CA ASN A 123 4.66 15.81 2.97
C ASN A 123 4.15 14.58 3.71
N LEU A 124 2.87 14.21 3.54
CA LEU A 124 2.30 12.99 4.14
C LEU A 124 3.07 11.74 3.70
N ALA A 125 3.54 11.68 2.46
CA ALA A 125 4.33 10.55 1.96
C ALA A 125 5.68 10.38 2.71
N GLY A 126 6.21 11.44 3.30
CA GLY A 126 7.46 11.44 4.07
C GLY A 126 7.29 11.19 5.57
N VAL A 127 6.07 11.15 6.09
CA VAL A 127 5.81 10.95 7.53
C VAL A 127 6.07 9.49 7.92
N PRO A 128 6.82 9.23 9.04
CA PRO A 128 6.99 7.87 9.55
C PRO A 128 5.64 7.20 9.87
N SER A 129 5.50 5.93 9.52
CA SER A 129 4.21 5.21 9.68
C SER A 129 3.69 5.15 11.11
N ILE A 130 4.57 5.16 12.11
CA ILE A 130 4.18 5.18 13.52
C ILE A 130 3.44 6.47 13.92
N VAL A 131 3.76 7.59 13.29
CA VAL A 131 3.08 8.88 13.52
C VAL A 131 1.62 8.80 13.05
N PHE A 132 1.35 8.09 11.96
CA PHE A 132 -0.03 7.79 11.55
C PHE A 132 -0.79 6.98 12.58
N GLY A 133 -0.12 6.06 13.29
CA GLY A 133 -0.73 5.31 14.38
C GLY A 133 -1.14 6.22 15.56
N LEU A 134 -0.25 7.14 15.95
CA LEU A 134 -0.56 8.13 17.00
C LEU A 134 -1.66 9.10 16.55
N PHE A 135 -1.63 9.54 15.28
CA PHE A 135 -2.71 10.32 14.70
C PHE A 135 -4.03 9.53 14.73
N GLY A 136 -4.01 8.27 14.31
CA GLY A 136 -5.18 7.40 14.34
C GLY A 136 -5.76 7.22 15.73
N LEU A 137 -4.91 7.04 16.74
CA LEU A 137 -5.34 6.98 18.13
C LEU A 137 -5.98 8.31 18.59
N GLY A 138 -5.28 9.43 18.38
CA GLY A 138 -5.76 10.73 18.84
C GLY A 138 -7.00 11.20 18.08
N PHE A 139 -7.00 11.12 16.76
CA PHE A 139 -8.08 11.63 15.93
C PHE A 139 -9.24 10.64 15.80
N PHE A 140 -9.00 9.41 15.35
CA PHE A 140 -10.09 8.47 15.11
C PHE A 140 -10.65 7.88 16.41
N VAL A 141 -9.80 7.38 17.30
CA VAL A 141 -10.27 6.71 18.53
C VAL A 141 -10.73 7.72 19.56
N GLN A 142 -9.84 8.67 19.94
CA GLN A 142 -10.15 9.57 21.06
C GLN A 142 -11.09 10.71 20.67
N PHE A 143 -10.92 11.34 19.52
CA PHE A 143 -11.77 12.48 19.14
C PHE A 143 -13.06 12.02 18.47
N VAL A 144 -12.99 11.27 17.37
CA VAL A 144 -14.19 10.84 16.63
C VAL A 144 -14.94 9.75 17.38
N GLY A 145 -14.24 8.71 17.88
CA GLY A 145 -14.85 7.56 18.55
C GLY A 145 -15.55 7.95 19.85
N THR A 146 -14.89 8.72 20.73
CA THR A 146 -15.56 9.21 21.96
C THR A 146 -16.67 10.21 21.66
N GLY A 147 -16.53 11.01 20.59
CA GLY A 147 -17.61 11.86 20.10
C GLY A 147 -18.83 11.06 19.65
N MET A 148 -18.62 9.95 18.94
CA MET A 148 -19.70 9.04 18.56
C MET A 148 -20.34 8.36 19.78
N ASP A 149 -19.55 7.93 20.74
CA ASP A 149 -20.07 7.32 21.98
C ASP A 149 -20.94 8.27 22.77
N SER A 150 -20.57 9.54 22.85
CA SER A 150 -21.36 10.55 23.56
C SER A 150 -22.78 10.74 22.98
N VAL A 151 -22.95 10.43 21.66
CA VAL A 151 -24.23 10.58 20.97
C VAL A 151 -24.99 9.26 20.83
N LEU A 152 -24.27 8.17 20.52
CA LEU A 152 -24.87 6.87 20.17
C LEU A 152 -24.88 5.88 21.33
N SER A 153 -23.94 5.96 22.25
CA SER A 153 -23.74 4.97 23.33
C SER A 153 -23.25 5.63 24.62
N PRO A 154 -24.03 6.54 25.24
CA PRO A 154 -23.57 7.31 26.42
C PRO A 154 -23.20 6.47 27.63
N ASN A 155 -23.71 5.25 27.74
CA ASN A 155 -23.53 4.39 28.91
C ASN A 155 -22.36 3.38 28.76
N GLU A 156 -21.96 3.07 27.53
CA GLU A 156 -20.87 2.13 27.26
C GLU A 156 -20.00 2.63 26.10
N PRO A 157 -18.68 2.82 26.30
CA PRO A 157 -17.80 3.22 25.20
C PRO A 157 -17.63 2.06 24.23
N VAL A 158 -18.18 2.20 23.04
CA VAL A 158 -18.08 1.24 21.92
C VAL A 158 -17.05 1.71 20.92
N TRP A 159 -17.15 2.95 20.45
CA TRP A 159 -16.32 3.53 19.41
C TRP A 159 -15.06 4.22 19.92
N GLY A 160 -15.04 4.66 21.17
CA GLY A 160 -13.87 5.26 21.83
C GLY A 160 -12.76 4.26 22.18
N LYS A 161 -12.75 3.08 21.54
CA LYS A 161 -11.76 2.01 21.72
C LYS A 161 -11.04 1.69 20.42
N PRO A 162 -9.77 1.22 20.50
CA PRO A 162 -9.07 0.67 19.36
C PRO A 162 -9.88 -0.46 18.70
N SER A 163 -10.07 -0.39 17.39
CA SER A 163 -10.95 -1.30 16.65
C SER A 163 -10.52 -1.51 15.20
N LEU A 164 -11.11 -2.49 14.55
CA LEU A 164 -10.88 -2.79 13.14
C LEU A 164 -11.21 -1.57 12.24
N LEU A 165 -12.30 -0.84 12.56
CA LEU A 165 -12.68 0.34 11.81
C LEU A 165 -11.60 1.42 11.86
N TRP A 166 -11.17 1.80 13.06
CA TRP A 166 -10.18 2.87 13.24
C TRP A 166 -8.80 2.50 12.70
N ALA A 167 -8.41 1.25 12.85
CA ALA A 167 -7.21 0.72 12.22
C ALA A 167 -7.28 0.84 10.69
N SER A 168 -8.40 0.44 10.09
CA SER A 168 -8.61 0.51 8.64
C SER A 168 -8.65 1.95 8.13
N MET A 169 -9.27 2.88 8.86
CA MET A 169 -9.29 4.31 8.53
C MET A 169 -7.88 4.92 8.58
N THR A 170 -7.12 4.58 9.63
CA THR A 170 -5.72 5.03 9.77
C THR A 170 -4.86 4.53 8.61
N MET A 171 -5.02 3.26 8.23
CA MET A 171 -4.33 2.66 7.10
C MET A 171 -4.77 3.27 5.77
N ALA A 172 -6.05 3.60 5.61
CA ALA A 172 -6.55 4.31 4.45
C ALA A 172 -5.85 5.67 4.30
N VAL A 173 -5.77 6.48 5.38
CA VAL A 173 -5.07 7.78 5.37
C VAL A 173 -3.59 7.63 5.05
N LEU A 174 -2.91 6.62 5.60
CA LEU A 174 -1.50 6.33 5.32
C LEU A 174 -1.26 6.02 3.83
N THR A 175 -2.20 5.34 3.18
CA THR A 175 -2.07 4.94 1.76
C THR A 175 -2.58 6.00 0.79
N LEU A 176 -3.36 7.00 1.24
CA LEU A 176 -3.91 8.07 0.40
C LEU A 176 -2.88 8.75 -0.51
N PRO A 177 -1.68 9.16 -0.04
CA PRO A 177 -0.70 9.81 -0.91
C PRO A 177 -0.32 8.97 -2.12
N VAL A 178 -0.15 7.66 -1.93
CA VAL A 178 0.21 6.73 -3.02
C VAL A 178 -0.92 6.63 -4.05
N VAL A 179 -2.17 6.53 -3.58
CA VAL A 179 -3.34 6.48 -4.47
C VAL A 179 -3.49 7.79 -5.23
N ILE A 180 -3.44 8.94 -4.53
CA ILE A 180 -3.62 10.26 -5.13
C ILE A 180 -2.58 10.51 -6.23
N VAL A 181 -1.30 10.26 -5.96
CA VAL A 181 -0.22 10.48 -6.92
C VAL A 181 -0.39 9.56 -8.13
N SER A 182 -0.62 8.26 -7.91
CA SER A 182 -0.77 7.30 -9.01
C SER A 182 -1.98 7.63 -9.90
N VAL A 183 -3.07 8.08 -9.31
CA VAL A 183 -4.29 8.45 -10.05
C VAL A 183 -4.10 9.81 -10.76
N ASP A 184 -3.49 10.81 -10.12
CA ASP A 184 -3.18 12.11 -10.75
C ASP A 184 -2.29 11.92 -11.99
N GLU A 185 -1.24 11.08 -11.89
CA GLU A 185 -0.39 10.70 -13.02
C GLU A 185 -1.18 9.99 -14.13
N ALA A 186 -2.06 9.07 -13.77
CA ALA A 186 -2.87 8.36 -14.75
C ALA A 186 -3.84 9.28 -15.50
N LEU A 187 -4.47 10.22 -14.79
CA LEU A 187 -5.36 11.22 -15.38
C LEU A 187 -4.59 12.17 -16.31
N ARG A 188 -3.40 12.61 -15.93
CA ARG A 188 -2.54 13.48 -16.76
C ARG A 188 -2.04 12.81 -18.02
N ASN A 189 -1.86 11.49 -18.01
CA ASN A 189 -1.43 10.72 -19.17
C ASN A 189 -2.54 10.53 -20.23
N VAL A 190 -3.78 10.87 -19.94
CA VAL A 190 -4.86 10.88 -20.95
C VAL A 190 -4.65 12.06 -21.89
N PRO A 191 -4.58 11.87 -23.24
CA PRO A 191 -4.36 12.93 -24.20
C PRO A 191 -5.41 14.06 -24.09
N ARG A 192 -4.96 15.31 -24.28
CA ARG A 192 -5.85 16.49 -24.19
C ARG A 192 -6.89 16.49 -25.30
N GLU A 193 -6.54 15.97 -26.46
CA GLU A 193 -7.41 15.87 -27.63
C GLU A 193 -8.70 15.11 -27.34
N TYR A 194 -8.67 14.11 -26.48
CA TYR A 194 -9.89 13.37 -26.09
C TYR A 194 -10.85 14.23 -25.28
N ARG A 195 -10.30 15.11 -24.42
CA ARG A 195 -11.12 16.05 -23.63
C ARG A 195 -11.73 17.12 -24.54
N GLU A 196 -10.91 17.70 -25.42
CA GLU A 196 -11.32 18.75 -26.35
C GLU A 196 -12.37 18.23 -27.32
N ALA A 197 -12.21 17.04 -27.89
CA ALA A 197 -13.19 16.42 -28.78
C ALA A 197 -14.53 16.18 -28.07
N SER A 198 -14.51 15.68 -26.82
CA SER A 198 -15.75 15.49 -26.06
C SER A 198 -16.47 16.80 -25.77
N LEU A 199 -15.73 17.85 -25.36
CA LEU A 199 -16.29 19.19 -25.15
C LEU A 199 -16.83 19.84 -26.43
N ALA A 200 -16.15 19.64 -27.56
CA ALA A 200 -16.59 20.14 -28.89
C ALA A 200 -17.90 19.50 -29.32
N LEU A 201 -18.20 18.28 -28.92
CA LEU A 201 -19.49 17.60 -29.14
C LEU A 201 -20.59 18.05 -28.17
N GLY A 202 -20.32 19.06 -27.32
CA GLY A 202 -21.30 19.62 -26.39
C GLY A 202 -21.40 18.88 -25.05
N ALA A 203 -20.50 17.94 -24.73
CA ALA A 203 -20.46 17.29 -23.43
C ALA A 203 -20.06 18.28 -22.33
N THR A 204 -20.67 18.15 -21.17
CA THR A 204 -20.24 18.90 -19.97
C THR A 204 -18.91 18.36 -19.46
N LYS A 205 -18.19 19.17 -18.68
CA LYS A 205 -16.92 18.75 -18.05
C LYS A 205 -17.06 17.47 -17.24
N TRP A 206 -18.16 17.33 -16.48
CA TRP A 206 -18.46 16.12 -15.70
C TRP A 206 -18.66 14.89 -16.60
N GLN A 207 -19.42 15.05 -17.70
CA GLN A 207 -19.61 13.97 -18.68
C GLN A 207 -18.30 13.55 -19.33
N THR A 208 -17.46 14.52 -19.69
CA THR A 208 -16.13 14.25 -20.26
C THR A 208 -15.25 13.47 -19.28
N ILE A 209 -15.22 13.87 -17.99
CA ILE A 209 -14.44 13.16 -16.97
C ILE A 209 -14.95 11.74 -16.80
N TRP A 210 -16.26 11.55 -16.66
CA TRP A 210 -16.85 10.26 -16.33
C TRP A 210 -16.82 9.25 -17.48
N HIS A 211 -17.07 9.71 -18.71
CA HIS A 211 -17.20 8.83 -19.88
C HIS A 211 -15.92 8.74 -20.74
N VAL A 212 -15.02 9.71 -20.64
CA VAL A 212 -13.82 9.74 -21.47
C VAL A 212 -12.56 9.61 -20.64
N VAL A 213 -12.36 10.47 -19.62
CA VAL A 213 -11.09 10.53 -18.89
C VAL A 213 -10.92 9.33 -17.95
N LEU A 214 -11.91 9.07 -17.10
CA LEU A 214 -11.84 7.97 -16.11
C LEU A 214 -11.69 6.59 -16.75
N PRO A 215 -12.43 6.21 -17.80
CA PRO A 215 -12.23 4.94 -18.46
C PRO A 215 -10.81 4.78 -19.02
N ASN A 216 -10.26 5.83 -19.62
CA ASN A 216 -8.89 5.81 -20.15
C ASN A 216 -7.83 5.78 -19.04
N ALA A 217 -8.09 6.38 -17.87
CA ALA A 217 -7.21 6.38 -16.70
C ALA A 217 -7.32 5.11 -15.83
N THR A 218 -8.29 4.24 -16.05
CA THR A 218 -8.60 3.07 -15.21
C THR A 218 -7.38 2.19 -14.93
N GLY A 219 -6.50 2.01 -15.93
CA GLY A 219 -5.26 1.23 -15.77
C GLY A 219 -4.33 1.78 -14.70
N GLY A 220 -4.23 3.10 -14.57
CA GLY A 220 -3.42 3.77 -13.57
C GLY A 220 -4.11 3.79 -12.20
N ILE A 221 -5.43 4.00 -12.16
CA ILE A 221 -6.23 3.93 -10.92
C ILE A 221 -6.05 2.57 -10.26
N LEU A 222 -6.19 1.50 -11.04
CA LEU A 222 -5.97 0.13 -10.55
C LEU A 222 -4.51 -0.12 -10.15
N THR A 223 -3.54 0.56 -10.76
CA THR A 223 -2.14 0.48 -10.31
C THR A 223 -1.96 1.12 -8.94
N GLY A 224 -2.54 2.29 -8.71
CA GLY A 224 -2.56 2.96 -7.41
C GLY A 224 -3.22 2.08 -6.34
N ALA A 225 -4.32 1.40 -6.69
CA ALA A 225 -4.97 0.44 -5.81
C ALA A 225 -4.06 -0.74 -5.44
N ILE A 226 -3.36 -1.34 -6.41
CA ILE A 226 -2.41 -2.43 -6.17
C ILE A 226 -1.30 -1.99 -5.23
N LEU A 227 -0.72 -0.81 -5.44
CA LEU A 227 0.33 -0.26 -4.59
C LEU A 227 -0.17 0.00 -3.16
N ALA A 228 -1.39 0.50 -2.99
CA ALA A 228 -2.00 0.71 -1.69
C ALA A 228 -2.23 -0.60 -0.93
N VAL A 229 -2.78 -1.62 -1.60
CA VAL A 229 -2.99 -2.97 -1.04
C VAL A 229 -1.66 -3.60 -0.63
N SER A 230 -0.66 -3.55 -1.51
CA SER A 230 0.68 -4.11 -1.26
C SER A 230 1.32 -3.48 -0.02
N ARG A 231 1.24 -2.15 0.10
CA ARG A 231 1.77 -1.42 1.26
C ARG A 231 0.98 -1.76 2.52
N GLY A 232 -0.35 -1.68 2.47
CA GLY A 232 -1.21 -1.87 3.63
C GLY A 232 -1.13 -3.26 4.25
N THR A 233 -0.88 -4.30 3.45
CA THR A 233 -0.75 -5.68 3.95
C THR A 233 0.49 -5.88 4.84
N GLY A 234 1.57 -5.13 4.61
CA GLY A 234 2.84 -5.27 5.32
C GLY A 234 3.05 -4.29 6.47
N GLU A 235 2.23 -3.25 6.61
CA GLU A 235 2.42 -2.22 7.63
C GLU A 235 1.95 -2.70 9.01
N VAL A 236 2.79 -2.46 10.03
CA VAL A 236 2.53 -2.88 11.43
C VAL A 236 2.42 -1.68 12.36
N ALA A 237 3.30 -0.68 12.20
CA ALA A 237 3.46 0.40 13.18
C ALA A 237 2.17 1.19 13.49
N PRO A 238 1.31 1.56 12.52
CA PRO A 238 0.06 2.24 12.83
C PRO A 238 -0.92 1.38 13.62
N LEU A 239 -0.89 0.08 13.41
CA LEU A 239 -1.85 -0.86 14.00
C LEU A 239 -1.63 -1.08 15.50
N LEU A 240 -0.40 -0.82 15.99
CA LEU A 240 -0.05 -0.91 17.40
C LEU A 240 -0.97 -0.09 18.32
N PHE A 241 -1.46 1.04 17.81
CA PHE A 241 -2.26 1.99 18.60
C PHE A 241 -3.74 1.99 18.25
N THR A 242 -4.11 1.43 17.08
CA THR A 242 -5.43 1.68 16.50
C THR A 242 -6.38 0.49 16.52
N GLY A 243 -5.91 -0.72 16.80
CA GLY A 243 -6.86 -1.84 16.89
C GLY A 243 -6.30 -3.25 16.82
N ALA A 244 -5.01 -3.43 16.49
CA ALA A 244 -4.43 -4.77 16.46
C ALA A 244 -4.24 -5.33 17.88
N ALA A 245 -4.85 -6.50 18.13
CA ALA A 245 -4.73 -7.19 19.40
C ALA A 245 -3.48 -8.09 19.43
N PHE A 246 -2.82 -8.12 20.60
CA PHE A 246 -1.68 -8.97 20.87
C PHE A 246 -2.02 -10.47 20.73
N PHE A 247 -3.12 -10.88 21.35
CA PHE A 247 -3.63 -12.25 21.33
C PHE A 247 -5.15 -12.22 21.41
N LEU A 248 -5.81 -12.64 20.34
CA LEU A 248 -7.26 -12.68 20.27
C LEU A 248 -7.69 -13.91 19.44
N PRO A 249 -7.98 -15.06 20.05
CA PRO A 249 -8.35 -16.27 19.32
C PRO A 249 -9.76 -16.17 18.67
N LYS A 250 -10.51 -15.11 18.95
CA LYS A 250 -11.84 -14.86 18.37
C LYS A 250 -11.71 -14.06 17.08
N LEU A 251 -12.61 -14.32 16.14
CA LEU A 251 -12.74 -13.50 14.93
C LEU A 251 -13.51 -12.21 15.24
N PRO A 252 -13.17 -11.09 14.61
CA PRO A 252 -13.98 -9.90 14.70
C PRO A 252 -15.34 -10.13 14.01
N ASN A 253 -16.43 -9.88 14.73
CA ASN A 253 -17.80 -10.00 14.23
C ASN A 253 -18.38 -8.64 13.82
N SER A 254 -17.82 -7.57 14.36
CA SER A 254 -18.24 -6.19 14.10
C SER A 254 -17.04 -5.27 13.83
N LEU A 255 -17.31 -4.08 13.32
CA LEU A 255 -16.28 -3.10 12.99
C LEU A 255 -15.63 -2.45 14.23
N ASP A 256 -16.30 -2.50 15.36
CA ASP A 256 -15.84 -2.01 16.66
C ASP A 256 -14.99 -3.03 17.42
N ASP A 257 -14.91 -4.29 16.95
CA ASP A 257 -14.07 -5.31 17.55
C ASP A 257 -12.58 -5.06 17.26
N GLN A 258 -11.74 -5.48 18.20
CA GLN A 258 -10.32 -5.69 17.96
C GLN A 258 -10.09 -6.90 17.07
N PHE A 259 -8.95 -6.97 16.43
CA PHE A 259 -8.59 -8.04 15.51
C PHE A 259 -7.11 -8.40 15.60
N MET A 260 -6.75 -9.60 15.19
CA MET A 260 -5.35 -9.98 14.99
C MET A 260 -4.90 -9.62 13.57
N HIS A 261 -3.64 -9.21 13.43
CA HIS A 261 -3.00 -8.92 12.14
C HIS A 261 -1.73 -9.73 11.98
N LEU A 262 -1.48 -10.32 10.80
CA LEU A 262 -0.32 -11.20 10.56
C LEU A 262 1.03 -10.52 10.85
N GLY A 263 1.23 -9.31 10.35
CA GLY A 263 2.46 -8.56 10.59
C GLY A 263 2.64 -8.21 12.07
N TYR A 264 1.57 -7.85 12.77
CA TYR A 264 1.62 -7.57 14.20
C TYR A 264 1.85 -8.84 15.01
N HIS A 265 1.21 -9.94 14.66
CA HIS A 265 1.43 -11.25 15.27
C HIS A 265 2.89 -11.69 15.13
N LEU A 266 3.48 -11.54 13.93
CA LEU A 266 4.90 -11.82 13.70
C LEU A 266 5.80 -10.92 14.56
N TYR A 267 5.51 -9.62 14.63
CA TYR A 267 6.25 -8.66 15.45
C TYR A 267 6.24 -9.06 16.93
N VAL A 268 5.08 -9.43 17.45
CA VAL A 268 4.91 -9.87 18.84
C VAL A 268 5.68 -11.16 19.12
N LEU A 269 5.59 -12.15 18.24
CA LEU A 269 6.35 -13.39 18.37
C LEU A 269 7.87 -13.15 18.36
N ALA A 270 8.34 -12.22 17.56
CA ALA A 270 9.76 -11.91 17.43
C ALA A 270 10.31 -11.09 18.60
N THR A 271 9.48 -10.21 19.21
CA THR A 271 9.97 -9.23 20.22
C THR A 271 9.51 -9.49 21.64
N GLN A 272 8.39 -10.21 21.83
CA GLN A 272 7.73 -10.36 23.14
C GLN A 272 7.49 -11.82 23.53
N SER A 273 8.03 -12.79 22.77
CA SER A 273 7.91 -14.20 23.11
C SER A 273 8.70 -14.55 24.35
N VAL A 274 8.05 -15.23 25.28
CA VAL A 274 8.68 -15.76 26.51
C VAL A 274 9.66 -16.91 26.20
N ASN A 275 9.38 -17.68 25.15
CA ASN A 275 10.21 -18.78 24.68
C ASN A 275 10.48 -18.65 23.18
N VAL A 276 11.60 -18.02 22.86
CA VAL A 276 12.01 -17.72 21.49
C VAL A 276 12.24 -19.01 20.67
N GLU A 277 12.85 -20.04 21.28
CA GLU A 277 13.16 -21.29 20.59
C GLU A 277 11.88 -22.04 20.18
N ALA A 278 10.87 -22.07 21.04
CA ALA A 278 9.58 -22.69 20.73
C ALA A 278 8.78 -21.93 19.68
N THR A 279 8.88 -20.61 19.63
CA THR A 279 8.13 -19.76 18.70
C THR A 279 8.84 -19.52 17.37
N LEU A 280 10.16 -19.76 17.28
CA LEU A 280 10.92 -19.52 16.06
C LEU A 280 10.36 -20.22 14.81
N PRO A 281 9.98 -21.52 14.85
CA PRO A 281 9.37 -22.18 13.69
C PRO A 281 8.00 -21.56 13.29
N ILE A 282 7.26 -21.04 14.30
CA ILE A 282 5.97 -20.37 14.05
C ILE A 282 6.22 -19.00 13.41
N GLN A 283 7.24 -18.27 13.82
CA GLN A 283 7.62 -17.00 13.20
C GLN A 283 7.96 -17.19 11.72
N TYR A 284 8.79 -18.18 11.39
CA TYR A 284 9.13 -18.51 10.00
C TYR A 284 7.89 -18.92 9.18
N ALA A 285 7.03 -19.78 9.74
CA ALA A 285 5.80 -20.19 9.09
C ALA A 285 4.84 -19.00 8.87
N THR A 286 4.69 -18.13 9.87
CA THR A 286 3.86 -16.91 9.77
C THR A 286 4.43 -15.96 8.70
N THR A 287 5.75 -15.82 8.61
CA THR A 287 6.42 -15.02 7.55
C THR A 287 6.08 -15.56 6.18
N LEU A 288 6.15 -16.88 5.97
CA LEU A 288 5.78 -17.51 4.69
C LEU A 288 4.32 -17.26 4.33
N VAL A 289 3.42 -17.37 5.31
CA VAL A 289 1.99 -17.10 5.10
C VAL A 289 1.75 -15.62 4.78
N LEU A 290 2.42 -14.69 5.47
CA LEU A 290 2.33 -13.26 5.18
C LEU A 290 2.81 -12.94 3.76
N LEU A 291 3.95 -13.51 3.34
CA LEU A 291 4.45 -13.37 1.97
C LEU A 291 3.46 -13.96 0.95
N ALA A 292 2.97 -15.18 1.18
CA ALA A 292 2.00 -15.82 0.31
C ALA A 292 0.69 -15.02 0.21
N LEU A 293 0.19 -14.48 1.33
CA LEU A 293 -0.98 -13.62 1.35
C LEU A 293 -0.76 -12.33 0.57
N THR A 294 0.37 -11.67 0.76
CA THR A 294 0.72 -10.43 0.05
C THR A 294 0.82 -10.68 -1.46
N PHE A 295 1.48 -11.77 -1.87
CA PHE A 295 1.57 -12.15 -3.28
C PHE A 295 0.20 -12.50 -3.88
N THR A 296 -0.64 -13.23 -3.17
CA THR A 296 -2.00 -13.58 -3.64
C THR A 296 -2.89 -12.37 -3.76
N LEU A 297 -2.88 -11.45 -2.81
CA LEU A 297 -3.64 -10.19 -2.89
C LEU A 297 -3.16 -9.32 -4.06
N ASN A 298 -1.85 -9.18 -4.25
CA ASN A 298 -1.29 -8.46 -5.39
C ASN A 298 -1.64 -9.13 -6.73
N LEU A 299 -1.53 -10.47 -6.81
CA LEU A 299 -1.90 -11.21 -8.00
C LEU A 299 -3.39 -11.04 -8.33
N ALA A 300 -4.26 -11.15 -7.32
CA ALA A 300 -5.70 -10.91 -7.49
C ALA A 300 -5.98 -9.50 -8.03
N ALA A 301 -5.34 -8.48 -7.47
CA ALA A 301 -5.48 -7.10 -7.93
C ALA A 301 -4.94 -6.89 -9.36
N ILE A 302 -3.83 -7.54 -9.74
CA ILE A 302 -3.28 -7.54 -11.10
C ILE A 302 -4.24 -8.24 -12.09
N LEU A 303 -4.83 -9.37 -11.70
CA LEU A 303 -5.81 -10.08 -12.54
C LEU A 303 -7.07 -9.26 -12.77
N VAL A 304 -7.57 -8.58 -11.73
CA VAL A 304 -8.69 -7.63 -11.83
C VAL A 304 -8.33 -6.51 -12.83
N ARG A 305 -7.15 -5.89 -12.68
CA ARG A 305 -6.66 -4.86 -13.62
C ARG A 305 -6.63 -5.37 -15.07
N PHE A 306 -6.12 -6.59 -15.28
CA PHE A 306 -6.02 -7.18 -16.61
C PHE A 306 -7.39 -7.43 -17.25
N GLN A 307 -8.37 -7.90 -16.46
CA GLN A 307 -9.74 -8.11 -16.92
C GLN A 307 -10.44 -6.79 -17.30
N PHE A 308 -10.30 -5.75 -16.46
CA PHE A 308 -10.87 -4.43 -16.78
C PHE A 308 -10.26 -3.82 -18.04
N ARG A 309 -8.94 -3.89 -18.21
CA ARG A 309 -8.25 -3.41 -19.40
C ARG A 309 -8.70 -4.12 -20.68
N ARG A 310 -8.92 -5.44 -20.61
CA ARG A 310 -9.43 -6.20 -21.78
C ARG A 310 -10.85 -5.81 -22.18
N LYS A 311 -11.71 -5.49 -21.22
CA LYS A 311 -13.09 -5.02 -21.51
C LYS A 311 -13.09 -3.66 -22.18
N LEU A 312 -12.25 -2.74 -21.75
CA LEU A 312 -12.14 -1.39 -22.34
C LEU A 312 -11.57 -1.37 -23.76
N ILE A 313 -10.73 -2.34 -24.14
CA ILE A 313 -10.19 -2.45 -25.51
C ILE A 313 -11.23 -3.06 -26.47
N ARG A 314 -12.24 -3.78 -25.94
CA ARG A 314 -13.28 -4.46 -26.74
C ARG A 314 -14.58 -3.66 -26.86
N ALA A 315 -14.76 -2.60 -26.09
CA ALA A 315 -15.86 -1.65 -26.17
C ALA A 315 -15.47 -0.42 -27.02
#